data_ae402cfed0e069b3f732ca7e398a77f1
#
_entry.id   ae402cfed0e069b3f732ca7e398a77f1
#
_cell.length_a   1.000
_cell.length_b   1.000
_cell.length_c   1.000
_cell.angle_alpha   90.00
_cell.angle_beta   90.00
_cell.angle_gamma   90.00
#
_symmetry.space_group_name_H-M   'P 1'
#
loop_
_entity.id
_entity.type
_entity.pdbx_description
1 polymer ?
#
loop_
_entity_poly.entity_id
_entity_poly.type
_entity_poly.pdbx_seq_one_letter_code
_entity_poly.pdbx_strand_id
1 'polypeptide(L)'
;MKQLSLLVSIILLVVQPIFSQKKYDIKTLAFYNLENLFDIVDDTTKLDEASPIMEIKENRSAIYQLKLNNMAKVLSEIGVDEAKNSPVIIGVAEIENYGVLEDLVNTSFLKDKQYGIIHYDSPDIRGIDVALLYQTNYFKPIYHEAFELRLWDENGYRIYTRDQLLVSGYLGNELIHIIVNHWPSRRGGEAKSRSNREKAAFLNTQIIAKIKETDPNPKIIMIGDLNDDPINSSLKNILKTKSKKSDVADGDIYNPMEEMFRQGQNTLAY
;
A
#
# COMPACT_ATOMS: atom_id res chain seq x y z
N MET A 1 39.01 -2.09 -58.36
CA MET A 1 37.59 -2.37 -58.10
C MET A 1 37.38 -3.47 -57.08
N LYS A 2 38.01 -4.66 -57.15
CA LYS A 2 37.81 -5.76 -56.18
C LYS A 2 38.21 -5.42 -54.73
N GLN A 3 39.25 -4.63 -54.51
CA GLN A 3 39.69 -4.20 -53.16
C GLN A 3 38.74 -3.19 -52.52
N LEU A 4 38.13 -2.27 -53.30
CA LEU A 4 37.16 -1.31 -52.81
C LEU A 4 35.87 -1.98 -52.40
N SER A 5 35.44 -3.03 -53.12
CA SER A 5 34.25 -3.82 -52.82
C SER A 5 34.40 -4.61 -51.48
N LEU A 6 35.62 -5.09 -51.18
CA LEU A 6 35.90 -5.82 -49.94
C LEU A 6 35.90 -4.88 -48.73
N LEU A 7 36.40 -3.64 -48.88
CA LEU A 7 36.39 -2.64 -47.81
C LEU A 7 34.96 -2.19 -47.46
N VAL A 8 34.12 -1.98 -48.47
CA VAL A 8 32.70 -1.64 -48.25
C VAL A 8 31.92 -2.78 -47.57
N SER A 9 32.22 -4.05 -47.91
CA SER A 9 31.60 -5.19 -47.27
C SER A 9 32.03 -5.35 -45.78
N ILE A 10 33.28 -5.03 -45.44
CA ILE A 10 33.77 -5.05 -44.06
C ILE A 10 33.15 -3.92 -43.22
N ILE A 11 32.95 -2.71 -43.81
CA ILE A 11 32.29 -1.61 -43.10
C ILE A 11 30.81 -1.89 -42.83
N LEU A 12 30.11 -2.57 -43.75
CA LEU A 12 28.72 -2.96 -43.56
C LEU A 12 28.54 -4.05 -42.49
N LEU A 13 29.56 -4.88 -42.22
CA LEU A 13 29.53 -5.90 -41.17
C LEU A 13 29.77 -5.33 -39.75
N VAL A 14 30.34 -4.12 -39.63
CA VAL A 14 30.67 -3.50 -38.34
C VAL A 14 29.52 -2.61 -37.80
N VAL A 15 28.59 -2.21 -38.66
CA VAL A 15 27.37 -1.46 -38.25
C VAL A 15 26.27 -2.42 -37.84
N GLN A 16 26.51 -3.20 -36.82
CA GLN A 16 25.42 -3.86 -36.08
C GLN A 16 24.70 -2.73 -35.29
N PRO A 17 23.39 -2.53 -35.51
CA PRO A 17 22.64 -1.63 -34.62
C PRO A 17 22.75 -2.22 -33.20
N ILE A 18 23.47 -1.55 -32.32
CA ILE A 18 23.47 -1.87 -30.90
C ILE A 18 22.07 -1.48 -30.43
N PHE A 19 21.11 -2.41 -30.56
CA PHE A 19 19.86 -2.30 -29.85
C PHE A 19 20.20 -2.47 -28.37
N SER A 20 20.38 -1.37 -27.67
CA SER A 20 20.41 -1.37 -26.22
C SER A 20 19.07 -1.97 -25.75
N GLN A 21 19.10 -3.22 -25.35
CA GLN A 21 17.92 -3.80 -24.68
C GLN A 21 17.67 -2.96 -23.44
N LYS A 22 16.51 -2.30 -23.38
CA LYS A 22 16.06 -1.63 -22.15
C LYS A 22 16.00 -2.71 -21.06
N LYS A 23 16.95 -2.65 -20.15
CA LYS A 23 16.94 -3.50 -18.96
C LYS A 23 15.90 -2.92 -18.01
N TYR A 24 14.78 -3.61 -17.86
CA TYR A 24 13.78 -3.25 -16.87
C TYR A 24 14.21 -3.81 -15.52
N ASP A 25 14.12 -2.98 -14.49
CA ASP A 25 14.31 -3.36 -13.10
C ASP A 25 12.93 -3.46 -12.44
N ILE A 26 12.48 -4.69 -12.15
CA ILE A 26 11.18 -4.96 -11.57
C ILE A 26 11.26 -4.79 -10.06
N LYS A 27 10.35 -4.01 -9.49
CA LYS A 27 10.19 -3.82 -8.05
C LYS A 27 8.76 -4.15 -7.64
N THR A 28 8.62 -4.89 -6.54
CA THR A 28 7.31 -5.21 -5.98
C THR A 28 6.90 -4.14 -4.98
N LEU A 29 5.68 -3.63 -5.14
CA LEU A 29 4.95 -2.86 -4.13
C LEU A 29 3.80 -3.74 -3.65
N ALA A 30 3.61 -3.85 -2.34
CA ALA A 30 2.60 -4.69 -1.73
C ALA A 30 1.72 -3.90 -0.76
N PHE A 31 0.54 -4.42 -0.50
CA PHE A 31 -0.29 -4.06 0.64
C PHE A 31 -0.69 -5.34 1.38
N TYR A 32 -0.66 -5.30 2.70
CA TYR A 32 -1.10 -6.42 3.52
C TYR A 32 -1.80 -5.94 4.79
N ASN A 33 -3.01 -6.43 5.06
CA ASN A 33 -3.68 -6.24 6.33
C ASN A 33 -3.10 -7.24 7.34
N LEU A 34 -2.57 -6.75 8.47
CA LEU A 34 -1.88 -7.56 9.47
C LEU A 34 -2.83 -8.15 10.53
N GLU A 35 -4.15 -8.02 10.30
CA GLU A 35 -5.18 -8.68 11.10
C GLU A 35 -5.02 -8.42 12.61
N ASN A 36 -5.03 -7.15 13.01
CA ASN A 36 -4.83 -6.69 14.39
C ASN A 36 -3.47 -7.16 14.95
N LEU A 37 -2.38 -6.68 14.34
CA LEU A 37 -1.04 -6.85 14.90
C LEU A 37 -0.87 -5.89 16.08
N PHE A 38 -1.23 -6.38 17.27
CA PHE A 38 -1.10 -5.70 18.55
C PHE A 38 -0.02 -6.38 19.38
N ASP A 39 0.65 -5.62 20.24
CA ASP A 39 1.58 -6.16 21.21
C ASP A 39 0.83 -6.75 22.44
N ILE A 40 1.55 -7.02 23.51
CA ILE A 40 1.00 -7.64 24.71
C ILE A 40 0.88 -6.68 25.89
N VAL A 41 1.14 -5.39 25.63
CA VAL A 41 1.11 -4.32 26.63
C VAL A 41 -0.17 -3.52 26.46
N ASP A 42 -0.88 -3.27 27.53
CA ASP A 42 -2.13 -2.51 27.53
C ASP A 42 -1.85 -1.01 27.38
N ASP A 43 -2.37 -0.40 26.31
CA ASP A 43 -2.39 1.06 26.15
C ASP A 43 -3.65 1.65 26.81
N THR A 44 -3.53 2.09 28.04
CA THR A 44 -4.64 2.66 28.81
C THR A 44 -5.32 3.88 28.16
N THR A 45 -4.81 4.39 27.05
CA THR A 45 -5.39 5.52 26.29
C THR A 45 -6.25 5.06 25.12
N LYS A 46 -6.25 3.78 24.80
CA LYS A 46 -7.00 3.13 23.71
C LYS A 46 -7.93 2.04 24.27
N LEU A 47 -8.77 1.49 23.43
CA LEU A 47 -9.60 0.32 23.75
C LEU A 47 -8.98 -0.94 23.13
N ASP A 48 -7.68 -1.14 23.36
CA ASP A 48 -6.90 -2.24 22.80
C ASP A 48 -7.13 -3.56 23.54
N GLU A 49 -7.73 -3.55 24.75
CA GLU A 49 -8.12 -4.77 25.49
C GLU A 49 -9.08 -5.66 24.69
N ALA A 50 -9.80 -5.08 23.73
CA ALA A 50 -10.66 -5.82 22.80
C ALA A 50 -9.88 -6.45 21.63
N SER A 51 -8.57 -6.29 21.56
CA SER A 51 -7.75 -6.93 20.54
C SER A 51 -7.62 -8.44 20.80
N PRO A 52 -7.53 -9.27 19.75
CA PRO A 52 -7.47 -10.73 19.92
C PRO A 52 -6.31 -11.20 20.79
N ILE A 53 -5.16 -10.51 20.78
CA ILE A 53 -4.00 -10.88 21.59
C ILE A 53 -4.26 -10.63 23.07
N MET A 54 -5.00 -9.57 23.42
CA MET A 54 -5.29 -9.21 24.80
C MET A 54 -6.33 -10.12 25.44
N GLU A 55 -7.20 -10.75 24.64
CA GLU A 55 -8.14 -11.77 25.13
C GLU A 55 -7.45 -13.10 25.53
N ILE A 56 -6.22 -13.35 25.06
CA ILE A 56 -5.46 -14.57 25.35
C ILE A 56 -4.93 -14.53 26.78
N LYS A 57 -5.25 -15.56 27.58
CA LYS A 57 -4.86 -15.62 29.00
C LYS A 57 -3.48 -16.22 29.25
N GLU A 58 -3.04 -17.12 28.38
CA GLU A 58 -1.78 -17.87 28.56
C GLU A 58 -0.92 -17.81 27.31
N ASN A 59 0.39 -17.85 27.48
CA ASN A 59 1.37 -17.88 26.38
C ASN A 59 1.27 -16.71 25.38
N ARG A 60 0.71 -15.56 25.79
CA ARG A 60 0.47 -14.39 24.95
C ARG A 60 1.73 -13.95 24.19
N SER A 61 2.88 -13.89 24.87
CA SER A 61 4.16 -13.52 24.23
C SER A 61 4.58 -14.51 23.13
N ALA A 62 4.42 -15.82 23.36
CA ALA A 62 4.75 -16.82 22.35
C ALA A 62 3.84 -16.74 21.12
N ILE A 63 2.55 -16.43 21.35
CA ILE A 63 1.57 -16.26 20.27
C ILE A 63 1.87 -14.98 19.48
N TYR A 64 2.22 -13.89 20.14
CA TYR A 64 2.65 -12.66 19.50
C TYR A 64 3.88 -12.90 18.60
N GLN A 65 4.92 -13.54 19.12
CA GLN A 65 6.12 -13.88 18.35
C GLN A 65 5.82 -14.81 17.17
N LEU A 66 4.91 -15.77 17.34
CA LEU A 66 4.48 -16.64 16.24
C LEU A 66 3.77 -15.83 15.14
N LYS A 67 2.87 -14.90 15.51
CA LYS A 67 2.18 -14.02 14.58
C LYS A 67 3.18 -13.15 13.82
N LEU A 68 4.11 -12.48 14.51
CA LEU A 68 5.18 -11.69 13.89
C LEU A 68 5.95 -12.50 12.85
N ASN A 69 6.41 -13.70 13.20
CA ASN A 69 7.18 -14.56 12.30
C ASN A 69 6.35 -15.00 11.08
N ASN A 70 5.09 -15.36 11.27
CA ASN A 70 4.21 -15.76 10.17
C ASN A 70 3.96 -14.60 9.20
N MET A 71 3.63 -13.41 9.71
CA MET A 71 3.43 -12.21 8.90
C MET A 71 4.71 -11.82 8.17
N ALA A 72 5.84 -11.78 8.87
CA ALA A 72 7.14 -11.45 8.27
C ALA A 72 7.53 -12.42 7.16
N LYS A 73 7.28 -13.73 7.35
CA LYS A 73 7.52 -14.73 6.32
C LYS A 73 6.70 -14.44 5.07
N VAL A 74 5.40 -14.23 5.20
CA VAL A 74 4.52 -13.90 4.06
C VAL A 74 5.02 -12.64 3.35
N LEU A 75 5.26 -11.55 4.10
CA LEU A 75 5.74 -10.29 3.54
C LEU A 75 7.08 -10.45 2.80
N SER A 76 7.96 -11.34 3.29
CA SER A 76 9.26 -11.58 2.66
C SER A 76 9.16 -12.31 1.31
N GLU A 77 8.07 -13.04 1.07
CA GLU A 77 7.89 -13.92 -0.10
C GLU A 77 7.07 -13.27 -1.22
N ILE A 78 6.31 -12.18 -0.94
CA ILE A 78 5.47 -11.52 -1.96
C ILE A 78 6.31 -11.03 -3.14
N GLY A 79 5.96 -11.49 -4.36
CA GLY A 79 6.56 -11.02 -5.62
C GLY A 79 8.03 -11.42 -5.83
N VAL A 80 8.57 -12.32 -5.02
CA VAL A 80 9.98 -12.76 -5.11
C VAL A 80 10.26 -13.48 -6.43
N ASP A 81 9.29 -14.20 -6.97
CA ASP A 81 9.45 -14.93 -8.23
C ASP A 81 9.72 -13.98 -9.40
N GLU A 82 9.12 -12.79 -9.42
CA GLU A 82 9.26 -11.77 -10.45
C GLU A 82 10.44 -10.82 -10.16
N ALA A 83 10.47 -10.24 -8.96
CA ALA A 83 11.42 -9.17 -8.61
C ALA A 83 12.75 -9.69 -8.04
N LYS A 84 12.84 -10.99 -7.71
CA LYS A 84 14.02 -11.62 -7.05
C LYS A 84 14.41 -10.94 -5.72
N ASN A 85 13.48 -10.20 -5.13
CA ASN A 85 13.61 -9.53 -3.84
C ASN A 85 12.23 -9.43 -3.19
N SER A 86 12.19 -9.32 -1.87
CA SER A 86 10.98 -8.96 -1.12
C SER A 86 10.44 -7.61 -1.60
N PRO A 87 9.17 -7.27 -1.36
CA PRO A 87 8.62 -5.99 -1.78
C PRO A 87 9.48 -4.82 -1.29
N VAL A 88 9.78 -3.88 -2.16
CA VAL A 88 10.58 -2.70 -1.78
C VAL A 88 9.75 -1.67 -1.02
N ILE A 89 8.42 -1.74 -1.15
CA ILE A 89 7.45 -0.91 -0.44
C ILE A 89 6.28 -1.79 -0.03
N ILE A 90 5.85 -1.67 1.23
CA ILE A 90 4.70 -2.41 1.77
C ILE A 90 3.83 -1.43 2.54
N GLY A 91 2.61 -1.19 2.06
CA GLY A 91 1.56 -0.61 2.89
C GLY A 91 1.00 -1.67 3.82
N VAL A 92 0.79 -1.32 5.06
CA VAL A 92 0.19 -2.22 6.06
C VAL A 92 -0.97 -1.54 6.76
N ALA A 93 -1.91 -2.34 7.25
CA ALA A 93 -3.04 -1.91 8.05
C ALA A 93 -3.26 -2.85 9.22
N GLU A 94 -4.09 -2.41 10.17
CA GLU A 94 -4.39 -3.13 11.41
C GLU A 94 -3.14 -3.41 12.24
N ILE A 95 -2.34 -2.37 12.39
CA ILE A 95 -1.23 -2.32 13.34
C ILE A 95 -1.59 -1.39 14.49
N GLU A 96 -1.06 -1.67 15.65
CA GLU A 96 -1.35 -0.90 16.87
C GLU A 96 -0.47 0.34 16.98
N ASN A 97 0.84 0.17 16.88
CA ASN A 97 1.80 1.23 17.17
C ASN A 97 3.12 1.03 16.39
N TYR A 98 4.03 1.98 16.55
CA TYR A 98 5.35 1.91 15.93
C TYR A 98 6.18 0.70 16.41
N GLY A 99 6.03 0.31 17.70
CA GLY A 99 6.80 -0.80 18.32
C GLY A 99 6.51 -2.14 17.67
N VAL A 100 5.24 -2.46 17.35
CA VAL A 100 4.90 -3.72 16.66
C VAL A 100 5.50 -3.78 15.26
N LEU A 101 5.68 -2.63 14.60
CA LEU A 101 6.34 -2.56 13.30
C LEU A 101 7.87 -2.74 13.42
N GLU A 102 8.49 -2.18 14.46
CA GLU A 102 9.90 -2.45 14.75
C GLU A 102 10.14 -3.94 15.01
N ASP A 103 9.29 -4.57 15.82
CA ASP A 103 9.36 -6.00 16.08
C ASP A 103 9.22 -6.81 14.76
N LEU A 104 8.27 -6.42 13.90
CA LEU A 104 8.03 -7.09 12.61
C LEU A 104 9.24 -7.01 11.68
N VAL A 105 9.78 -5.82 11.46
CA VAL A 105 10.91 -5.63 10.53
C VAL A 105 12.22 -6.22 11.05
N ASN A 106 12.34 -6.40 12.37
CA ASN A 106 13.51 -7.02 13.02
C ASN A 106 13.44 -8.55 13.11
N THR A 107 12.37 -9.18 12.64
CA THR A 107 12.31 -10.66 12.53
C THR A 107 13.39 -11.20 11.61
N SER A 108 13.72 -12.49 11.77
CA SER A 108 14.74 -13.15 10.93
C SER A 108 14.44 -13.11 9.42
N PHE A 109 13.17 -12.96 9.02
CA PHE A 109 12.76 -12.91 7.62
C PHE A 109 12.96 -11.53 6.97
N LEU A 110 12.90 -10.44 7.76
CA LEU A 110 12.90 -9.07 7.23
C LEU A 110 14.11 -8.23 7.61
N LYS A 111 14.82 -8.54 8.72
CA LYS A 111 15.91 -7.71 9.26
C LYS A 111 17.02 -7.38 8.25
N ASP A 112 17.36 -8.32 7.37
CA ASP A 112 18.42 -8.12 6.38
C ASP A 112 17.97 -7.28 5.18
N LYS A 113 16.66 -6.98 5.09
CA LYS A 113 16.07 -6.14 4.04
C LYS A 113 16.12 -4.65 4.37
N GLN A 114 16.45 -4.28 5.61
CA GLN A 114 16.62 -2.90 6.07
C GLN A 114 15.37 -2.03 5.80
N TYR A 115 14.22 -2.50 6.28
CA TYR A 115 13.00 -1.71 6.16
C TYR A 115 13.01 -0.50 7.09
N GLY A 116 12.80 0.70 6.51
CA GLY A 116 12.38 1.88 7.25
C GLY A 116 10.87 1.87 7.46
N ILE A 117 10.40 2.62 8.44
CA ILE A 117 9.00 2.66 8.88
C ILE A 117 8.51 4.11 8.80
N ILE A 118 7.33 4.33 8.21
CA ILE A 118 6.58 5.59 8.31
C ILE A 118 5.22 5.26 8.90
N HIS A 119 4.96 5.77 10.08
CA HIS A 119 3.75 5.54 10.87
C HIS A 119 3.31 6.83 11.58
N TYR A 120 2.02 6.98 11.76
CA TYR A 120 1.37 7.99 12.58
C TYR A 120 0.22 7.35 13.34
N ASP A 121 0.10 7.69 14.62
CA ASP A 121 -1.07 7.32 15.41
C ASP A 121 -2.30 8.03 14.86
N SER A 122 -3.33 7.28 14.55
CA SER A 122 -4.63 7.80 14.14
C SER A 122 -5.57 7.95 15.34
N PRO A 123 -6.66 8.71 15.18
CA PRO A 123 -7.62 8.88 16.26
C PRO A 123 -8.55 7.67 16.46
N ASP A 124 -8.34 6.52 15.81
CA ASP A 124 -9.15 5.31 16.02
C ASP A 124 -9.06 4.90 17.49
N ILE A 125 -10.22 4.75 18.14
CA ILE A 125 -10.31 4.48 19.58
C ILE A 125 -9.74 3.11 19.98
N ARG A 126 -9.61 2.19 19.02
CA ARG A 126 -9.06 0.84 19.25
C ARG A 126 -7.53 0.81 19.08
N GLY A 127 -6.89 1.93 18.71
CA GLY A 127 -5.48 1.96 18.38
C GLY A 127 -5.12 1.24 17.07
N ILE A 128 -6.00 1.28 16.06
CA ILE A 128 -5.73 0.65 14.76
C ILE A 128 -5.22 1.70 13.79
N ASP A 129 -4.06 1.45 13.16
CA ASP A 129 -3.41 2.37 12.25
C ASP A 129 -3.06 1.75 10.90
N VAL A 130 -2.54 2.60 10.02
CA VAL A 130 -1.86 2.23 8.77
C VAL A 130 -0.41 2.69 8.82
N ALA A 131 0.46 2.01 8.08
CA ALA A 131 1.86 2.41 7.95
C ALA A 131 2.42 2.06 6.56
N LEU A 132 3.59 2.61 6.26
CA LEU A 132 4.41 2.23 5.11
C LEU A 132 5.75 1.69 5.60
N LEU A 133 6.09 0.48 5.17
CA LEU A 133 7.41 -0.12 5.28
C LEU A 133 8.12 0.03 3.93
N TYR A 134 9.41 0.38 3.94
CA TYR A 134 10.15 0.56 2.70
C TYR A 134 11.62 0.13 2.84
N GLN A 135 12.16 -0.55 1.85
CA GLN A 135 13.59 -0.90 1.85
C GLN A 135 14.42 0.36 1.56
N THR A 136 15.24 0.78 2.52
CA THR A 136 16.02 2.04 2.48
C THR A 136 17.00 2.13 1.31
N ASN A 137 17.41 0.99 0.76
CA ASN A 137 18.29 0.90 -0.41
C ASN A 137 17.57 1.20 -1.73
N TYR A 138 16.25 1.15 -1.77
CA TYR A 138 15.46 1.29 -3.01
C TYR A 138 14.54 2.49 -3.03
N PHE A 139 13.97 2.85 -1.88
CA PHE A 139 13.04 3.96 -1.76
C PHE A 139 13.55 5.02 -0.80
N LYS A 140 13.51 6.28 -1.23
CA LYS A 140 13.92 7.43 -0.44
C LYS A 140 12.73 8.36 -0.21
N PRO A 141 12.06 8.29 0.94
CA PRO A 141 10.98 9.23 1.29
C PRO A 141 11.53 10.67 1.34
N ILE A 142 10.76 11.62 0.85
CA ILE A 142 11.06 13.06 0.90
C ILE A 142 9.96 13.87 1.59
N TYR A 143 8.75 13.30 1.64
CA TYR A 143 7.61 13.91 2.30
C TYR A 143 6.62 12.82 2.74
N HIS A 144 6.01 13.00 3.90
CA HIS A 144 4.92 12.16 4.36
C HIS A 144 3.99 12.93 5.30
N GLU A 145 2.69 12.58 5.29
CA GLU A 145 1.66 13.22 6.08
C GLU A 145 0.48 12.25 6.30
N ALA A 146 -0.08 12.27 7.50
CA ALA A 146 -1.33 11.60 7.80
C ALA A 146 -2.52 12.56 7.62
N PHE A 147 -3.55 12.12 6.90
CA PHE A 147 -4.76 12.90 6.63
C PHE A 147 -5.92 12.35 7.43
N GLU A 148 -6.41 13.15 8.36
CA GLU A 148 -7.51 12.76 9.25
C GLU A 148 -8.83 12.59 8.49
N LEU A 149 -9.41 11.37 8.56
CA LEU A 149 -10.75 11.10 8.04
C LEU A 149 -11.82 11.53 9.05
N ARG A 150 -12.47 12.64 8.79
CA ARG A 150 -13.49 13.21 9.68
C ARG A 150 -14.87 12.69 9.35
N LEU A 151 -15.45 11.90 10.27
CA LEU A 151 -16.77 11.30 10.15
C LEU A 151 -17.64 11.69 11.33
N TRP A 152 -18.96 11.71 11.08
CA TRP A 152 -19.97 11.93 12.11
C TRP A 152 -21.12 10.92 11.93
N ASP A 153 -21.69 10.50 13.03
CA ASP A 153 -22.91 9.68 13.02
C ASP A 153 -24.17 10.52 12.69
N GLU A 154 -25.31 9.85 12.66
CA GLU A 154 -26.62 10.45 12.39
C GLU A 154 -27.08 11.45 13.47
N ASN A 155 -26.50 11.39 14.67
CA ASN A 155 -26.76 12.29 15.79
C ASN A 155 -25.76 13.46 15.85
N GLY A 156 -24.81 13.51 14.94
CA GLY A 156 -23.76 14.52 14.89
C GLY A 156 -22.58 14.26 15.81
N TYR A 157 -22.46 13.07 16.40
CA TYR A 157 -21.28 12.70 17.19
C TYR A 157 -20.13 12.28 16.28
N ARG A 158 -18.90 12.64 16.68
CA ARG A 158 -17.70 12.31 15.98
C ARG A 158 -17.45 10.78 15.99
N ILE A 159 -17.19 10.22 14.79
CA ILE A 159 -16.70 8.86 14.63
C ILE A 159 -15.18 8.95 14.41
N TYR A 160 -14.42 8.40 15.33
CA TYR A 160 -12.97 8.30 15.23
C TYR A 160 -12.59 7.06 14.44
N THR A 161 -11.67 7.22 13.49
CA THR A 161 -11.27 6.15 12.57
C THR A 161 -9.84 6.40 12.10
N ARG A 162 -9.31 5.49 11.27
CA ARG A 162 -7.95 5.55 10.73
C ARG A 162 -7.75 6.71 9.79
N ASP A 163 -6.59 7.32 9.88
CA ASP A 163 -6.11 8.31 8.94
C ASP A 163 -5.67 7.65 7.61
N GLN A 164 -5.53 8.46 6.57
CA GLN A 164 -4.94 8.04 5.30
C GLN A 164 -3.51 8.57 5.24
N LEU A 165 -2.55 7.70 4.96
CA LEU A 165 -1.13 8.05 4.97
C LEU A 165 -0.65 8.33 3.55
N LEU A 166 -0.19 9.56 3.29
CA LEU A 166 0.55 9.90 2.08
C LEU A 166 2.05 9.80 2.34
N VAL A 167 2.75 9.13 1.43
CA VAL A 167 4.22 9.12 1.39
C VAL A 167 4.68 9.41 -0.04
N SER A 168 5.49 10.44 -0.20
CA SER A 168 6.12 10.81 -1.47
C SER A 168 7.61 10.55 -1.39
N GLY A 169 8.19 9.97 -2.43
CA GLY A 169 9.62 9.64 -2.42
C GLY A 169 10.11 9.12 -3.77
N TYR A 170 11.42 8.94 -3.85
CA TYR A 170 12.07 8.43 -5.04
C TYR A 170 12.23 6.91 -4.97
N LEU A 171 11.67 6.21 -5.96
CA LEU A 171 11.97 4.81 -6.26
C LEU A 171 12.92 4.79 -7.47
N GLY A 172 14.20 4.56 -7.21
CA GLY A 172 15.23 4.83 -8.21
C GLY A 172 15.26 6.32 -8.55
N ASN A 173 15.01 6.66 -9.82
CA ASN A 173 14.97 8.06 -10.29
C ASN A 173 13.54 8.60 -10.46
N GLU A 174 12.53 7.81 -10.12
CA GLU A 174 11.13 8.17 -10.32
C GLU A 174 10.50 8.67 -9.03
N LEU A 175 9.98 9.90 -9.05
CA LEU A 175 9.14 10.39 -7.95
C LEU A 175 7.79 9.67 -8.01
N ILE A 176 7.42 9.03 -6.90
CA ILE A 176 6.13 8.37 -6.74
C ILE A 176 5.46 8.83 -5.45
N HIS A 177 4.15 8.81 -5.46
CA HIS A 177 3.31 9.13 -4.31
C HIS A 177 2.48 7.90 -3.97
N ILE A 178 2.51 7.50 -2.70
CA ILE A 178 1.82 6.32 -2.21
C ILE A 178 0.80 6.77 -1.18
N ILE A 179 -0.46 6.38 -1.36
CA ILE A 179 -1.52 6.62 -0.39
C ILE A 179 -1.92 5.28 0.20
N VAL A 180 -1.63 5.09 1.50
CA VAL A 180 -2.02 3.89 2.25
C VAL A 180 -3.34 4.13 2.94
N ASN A 181 -4.28 3.22 2.73
CA ASN A 181 -5.67 3.34 3.17
C ASN A 181 -6.07 2.16 4.05
N HIS A 182 -6.91 2.42 5.06
CA HIS A 182 -7.77 1.44 5.70
C HIS A 182 -9.12 2.09 5.97
N TRP A 183 -10.05 1.95 5.02
CA TRP A 183 -11.34 2.63 5.08
C TRP A 183 -12.27 2.01 6.13
N PRO A 184 -13.35 2.74 6.51
CA PRO A 184 -14.35 2.22 7.44
C PRO A 184 -14.95 0.90 6.96
N SER A 185 -15.00 -0.09 7.87
CA SER A 185 -15.54 -1.41 7.58
C SER A 185 -17.06 -1.37 7.31
N ARG A 186 -17.58 -2.48 6.79
CA ARG A 186 -19.04 -2.67 6.55
C ARG A 186 -19.82 -2.95 7.84
N ARG A 187 -19.29 -2.60 9.02
CA ARG A 187 -19.93 -2.82 10.31
C ARG A 187 -21.32 -2.16 10.34
N GLY A 188 -22.32 -2.94 10.73
CA GLY A 188 -23.73 -2.51 10.72
C GLY A 188 -24.42 -2.63 9.37
N GLY A 189 -23.75 -3.21 8.38
CA GLY A 189 -24.25 -3.45 7.03
C GLY A 189 -23.69 -2.48 5.98
N GLU A 190 -23.63 -2.95 4.74
CA GLU A 190 -23.05 -2.20 3.61
C GLU A 190 -23.77 -0.87 3.39
N ALA A 191 -25.10 -0.88 3.35
CA ALA A 191 -25.89 0.32 3.08
C ALA A 191 -25.71 1.41 4.15
N LYS A 192 -25.61 1.03 5.43
CA LYS A 192 -25.43 1.97 6.55
C LYS A 192 -24.03 2.59 6.55
N SER A 193 -23.02 1.79 6.23
CA SER A 193 -21.61 2.21 6.30
C SER A 193 -21.08 2.82 5.00
N ARG A 194 -21.81 2.71 3.88
CA ARG A 194 -21.40 3.17 2.53
C ARG A 194 -20.94 4.63 2.52
N SER A 195 -21.71 5.53 3.13
CA SER A 195 -21.39 6.95 3.14
C SER A 195 -20.04 7.28 3.78
N ASN A 196 -19.59 6.47 4.76
CA ASN A 196 -18.29 6.65 5.39
C ASN A 196 -17.14 6.25 4.45
N ARG A 197 -17.31 5.19 3.65
CA ARG A 197 -16.32 4.81 2.63
C ARG A 197 -16.30 5.79 1.45
N GLU A 198 -17.46 6.33 1.05
CA GLU A 198 -17.53 7.42 0.06
C GLU A 198 -16.79 8.68 0.55
N LYS A 199 -16.90 9.04 1.83
CA LYS A 199 -16.14 10.14 2.43
C LYS A 199 -14.63 9.83 2.47
N ALA A 200 -14.25 8.58 2.74
CA ALA A 200 -12.85 8.16 2.68
C ALA A 200 -12.29 8.25 1.24
N ALA A 201 -13.07 7.83 0.24
CA ALA A 201 -12.74 8.01 -1.17
C ALA A 201 -12.63 9.50 -1.55
N PHE A 202 -13.50 10.34 -1.03
CA PHE A 202 -13.45 11.79 -1.25
C PHE A 202 -12.17 12.40 -0.65
N LEU A 203 -11.75 11.97 0.54
CA LEU A 203 -10.47 12.39 1.12
C LEU A 203 -9.30 12.02 0.23
N ASN A 204 -9.30 10.82 -0.40
CA ASN A 204 -8.28 10.48 -1.41
C ASN A 204 -8.27 11.46 -2.57
N THR A 205 -9.43 11.96 -3.05
CA THR A 205 -9.45 12.97 -4.12
C THR A 205 -8.81 14.29 -3.69
N GLN A 206 -8.97 14.66 -2.42
CA GLN A 206 -8.34 15.86 -1.85
C GLN A 206 -6.82 15.70 -1.72
N ILE A 207 -6.34 14.51 -1.28
CA ILE A 207 -4.91 14.19 -1.23
C ILE A 207 -4.29 14.25 -2.63
N ILE A 208 -4.96 13.66 -3.63
CA ILE A 208 -4.53 13.71 -5.04
C ILE A 208 -4.46 15.17 -5.54
N ALA A 209 -5.46 16.00 -5.22
CA ALA A 209 -5.46 17.40 -5.59
C ALA A 209 -4.26 18.16 -4.96
N LYS A 210 -3.97 17.91 -3.67
CA LYS A 210 -2.81 18.48 -2.99
C LYS A 210 -1.49 18.06 -3.62
N ILE A 211 -1.33 16.80 -4.02
CA ILE A 211 -0.15 16.32 -4.74
C ILE A 211 0.03 17.10 -6.05
N LYS A 212 -1.06 17.29 -6.81
CA LYS A 212 -1.06 17.99 -8.09
C LYS A 212 -0.70 19.48 -8.00
N GLU A 213 -0.76 20.10 -6.84
CA GLU A 213 -0.29 21.47 -6.62
C GLU A 213 1.23 21.60 -6.80
N THR A 214 1.99 20.54 -6.48
CA THR A 214 3.46 20.51 -6.53
C THR A 214 4.02 19.63 -7.64
N ASP A 215 3.28 18.61 -8.06
CA ASP A 215 3.60 17.70 -9.16
C ASP A 215 2.41 17.63 -10.13
N PRO A 216 2.41 18.34 -11.26
CA PRO A 216 1.28 18.39 -12.18
C PRO A 216 0.94 17.05 -12.86
N ASN A 217 1.90 16.15 -12.98
CA ASN A 217 1.74 14.83 -13.60
C ASN A 217 2.21 13.71 -12.68
N PRO A 218 1.60 13.58 -11.48
CA PRO A 218 2.11 12.72 -10.44
C PRO A 218 1.89 11.23 -10.76
N LYS A 219 2.87 10.41 -10.38
CA LYS A 219 2.72 8.95 -10.36
C LYS A 219 2.18 8.54 -9.00
N ILE A 220 0.88 8.31 -8.92
CA ILE A 220 0.19 7.99 -7.66
C ILE A 220 -0.20 6.53 -7.62
N ILE A 221 0.09 5.87 -6.51
CA ILE A 221 -0.33 4.51 -6.22
C ILE A 221 -1.16 4.54 -4.94
N MET A 222 -2.45 4.20 -5.04
CA MET A 222 -3.32 4.01 -3.89
C MET A 222 -3.40 2.53 -3.57
N ILE A 223 -3.05 2.18 -2.36
CA ILE A 223 -3.10 0.80 -1.83
C ILE A 223 -3.85 0.80 -0.50
N GLY A 224 -4.44 -0.33 -0.14
CA GLY A 224 -5.13 -0.41 1.15
C GLY A 224 -6.23 -1.46 1.20
N ASP A 225 -6.74 -1.66 2.41
CA ASP A 225 -8.02 -2.30 2.64
C ASP A 225 -9.13 -1.24 2.55
N LEU A 226 -9.79 -1.19 1.41
CA LEU A 226 -10.83 -0.20 1.15
C LEU A 226 -12.21 -0.60 1.70
N ASN A 227 -12.34 -1.83 2.21
CA ASN A 227 -13.59 -2.38 2.72
C ASN A 227 -14.77 -2.24 1.72
N ASP A 228 -14.45 -2.07 0.44
CA ASP A 228 -15.39 -1.96 -0.68
C ASP A 228 -14.91 -2.79 -1.87
N ASP A 229 -15.86 -3.31 -2.64
CA ASP A 229 -15.54 -3.98 -3.89
C ASP A 229 -15.17 -2.96 -4.96
N PRO A 230 -14.34 -3.32 -5.94
CA PRO A 230 -13.89 -2.40 -7.00
C PRO A 230 -15.01 -1.76 -7.83
N ILE A 231 -16.23 -2.31 -7.74
CA ILE A 231 -17.43 -1.84 -8.44
C ILE A 231 -18.32 -0.92 -7.60
N ASN A 232 -18.00 -0.72 -6.31
CA ASN A 232 -18.82 0.08 -5.40
C ASN A 232 -18.72 1.57 -5.69
N SER A 233 -19.67 2.33 -5.16
CA SER A 233 -19.84 3.77 -5.41
C SER A 233 -18.61 4.60 -5.06
N SER A 234 -17.91 4.26 -3.98
CA SER A 234 -16.66 4.91 -3.57
C SER A 234 -15.59 4.90 -4.68
N LEU A 235 -15.44 3.76 -5.38
CA LEU A 235 -14.50 3.60 -6.48
C LEU A 235 -15.04 4.15 -7.80
N LYS A 236 -16.32 3.84 -8.12
CA LYS A 236 -16.89 4.17 -9.44
C LYS A 236 -17.38 5.59 -9.55
N ASN A 237 -18.01 6.13 -8.49
CA ASN A 237 -18.64 7.44 -8.52
C ASN A 237 -17.75 8.54 -7.93
N ILE A 238 -17.04 8.24 -6.83
CA ILE A 238 -16.19 9.23 -6.15
C ILE A 238 -14.80 9.27 -6.80
N LEU A 239 -14.07 8.16 -6.84
CA LEU A 239 -12.74 8.08 -7.45
C LEU A 239 -12.79 7.97 -8.98
N LYS A 240 -13.94 7.62 -9.57
CA LYS A 240 -14.17 7.49 -11.02
C LYS A 240 -13.21 6.53 -11.71
N THR A 241 -12.89 5.43 -11.03
CA THR A 241 -11.89 4.47 -11.50
C THR A 241 -12.27 3.81 -12.82
N LYS A 242 -11.26 3.54 -13.66
CA LYS A 242 -11.36 2.79 -14.92
C LYS A 242 -10.88 1.36 -14.73
N SER A 243 -11.64 0.39 -15.24
CA SER A 243 -11.29 -1.04 -15.13
C SER A 243 -10.37 -1.52 -16.25
N LYS A 244 -10.40 -0.86 -17.42
CA LYS A 244 -9.57 -1.23 -18.57
C LYS A 244 -8.51 -0.18 -18.81
N LYS A 245 -7.27 -0.66 -18.98
CA LYS A 245 -6.13 0.22 -19.27
C LYS A 245 -6.32 1.05 -20.55
N SER A 246 -7.04 0.51 -21.55
CA SER A 246 -7.39 1.22 -22.79
C SER A 246 -8.30 2.43 -22.60
N ASP A 247 -9.05 2.48 -21.49
CA ASP A 247 -10.06 3.52 -21.22
C ASP A 247 -9.50 4.62 -20.33
N VAL A 248 -8.21 4.52 -19.94
CA VAL A 248 -7.52 5.46 -19.05
C VAL A 248 -6.97 6.63 -19.86
N ALA A 249 -7.43 7.82 -19.57
CA ALA A 249 -6.87 9.09 -20.06
C ALA A 249 -5.96 9.73 -19.00
N ASP A 250 -5.24 10.78 -19.40
CA ASP A 250 -4.40 11.52 -18.46
C ASP A 250 -5.21 12.05 -17.27
N GLY A 251 -4.74 11.72 -16.08
CA GLY A 251 -5.39 12.09 -14.82
C GLY A 251 -6.46 11.14 -14.32
N ASP A 252 -6.83 10.10 -15.10
CA ASP A 252 -7.72 9.04 -14.65
C ASP A 252 -7.02 8.07 -13.69
N ILE A 253 -7.81 7.38 -12.88
CA ILE A 253 -7.35 6.34 -11.96
C ILE A 253 -7.65 4.97 -12.58
N TYR A 254 -6.61 4.18 -12.86
CA TYR A 254 -6.74 2.79 -13.26
C TYR A 254 -6.90 1.88 -12.04
N ASN A 255 -7.93 1.04 -12.04
CA ASN A 255 -8.14 0.04 -11.00
C ASN A 255 -8.11 -1.38 -11.61
N PRO A 256 -6.95 -2.06 -11.56
CA PRO A 256 -6.83 -3.42 -12.08
C PRO A 256 -7.65 -4.45 -11.30
N MET A 257 -7.98 -4.16 -10.03
CA MET A 257 -8.72 -5.06 -9.15
C MET A 257 -10.17 -5.29 -9.65
N GLU A 258 -10.75 -4.35 -10.41
CA GLU A 258 -12.11 -4.53 -10.94
C GLU A 258 -12.19 -5.69 -11.93
N GLU A 259 -11.19 -5.86 -12.79
CA GLU A 259 -11.17 -6.98 -13.73
C GLU A 259 -10.94 -8.31 -13.01
N MET A 260 -10.02 -8.35 -12.06
CA MET A 260 -9.78 -9.52 -11.20
C MET A 260 -11.04 -9.91 -10.42
N PHE A 261 -11.73 -8.94 -9.83
CA PHE A 261 -13.00 -9.15 -9.12
C PHE A 261 -14.07 -9.77 -10.04
N ARG A 262 -14.23 -9.26 -11.27
CA ARG A 262 -15.20 -9.80 -12.26
C ARG A 262 -14.85 -11.21 -12.72
N GLN A 263 -13.59 -11.61 -12.61
CA GLN A 263 -13.10 -12.96 -12.87
C GLN A 263 -13.21 -13.89 -11.65
N GLY A 264 -13.79 -13.42 -10.54
CA GLY A 264 -13.94 -14.17 -9.29
C GLY A 264 -12.65 -14.30 -8.48
N GLN A 265 -11.65 -13.48 -8.78
CA GLN A 265 -10.41 -13.42 -7.99
C GLN A 265 -10.62 -12.39 -6.86
N ASN A 266 -10.83 -12.88 -5.65
CA ASN A 266 -11.05 -12.05 -4.46
C ASN A 266 -9.95 -12.30 -3.43
N THR A 267 -9.69 -11.30 -2.59
CA THR A 267 -8.74 -11.43 -1.48
C THR A 267 -9.34 -12.20 -0.30
N LEU A 268 -10.67 -12.20 -0.17
CA LEU A 268 -11.42 -12.96 0.82
C LEU A 268 -12.63 -13.62 0.13
N ALA A 269 -12.88 -14.88 0.47
CA ALA A 269 -14.12 -15.57 0.16
C ALA A 269 -15.01 -15.50 1.42
N TYR A 270 -16.16 -14.84 1.32
CA TYR A 270 -17.20 -14.84 2.34
C TYR A 270 -18.25 -15.90 2.00
#